data_06f836912515c8611b72b19a6cec3825
#
_entry.id   06f836912515c8611b72b19a6cec3825
#
_cell.length_a   1.000
_cell.length_b   1.000
_cell.length_c   1.000
_cell.angle_alpha   90.00
_cell.angle_beta   90.00
_cell.angle_gamma   90.00
#
_symmetry.space_group_name_H-M   'P 1'
#
loop_
_entity.id
_entity.type
_entity.pdbx_description
1 polymer ?
#
loop_
_entity_poly.entity_id
_entity_poly.type
_entity_poly.pdbx_seq_one_letter_code
_entity_poly.pdbx_strand_id
1 'polypeptide(L)'
;LKNGFFSPESSNRIKDWTHPNTISKLNFPVDNLTKRNFSSGLVGLAADDKKIKRLVKAWYKHSLDRETIAPNGSSRENHRQDQSILTLLVHLESLDKTTLRTHKMFGLLKHQDNENINHLSSNKNIKFNY
;
A
#
# COMPACT_ATOMS: atom_id res chain seq x y z
N LEU A 1 2.56 3.47 -18.50
CA LEU A 1 3.21 2.90 -17.30
C LEU A 1 4.56 2.31 -17.71
N LYS A 2 5.67 3.05 -17.48
CA LYS A 2 7.02 2.58 -17.91
C LYS A 2 7.40 1.20 -17.38
N ASN A 3 6.93 0.83 -16.18
CA ASN A 3 7.24 -0.47 -15.54
C ASN A 3 5.98 -1.29 -15.23
N GLY A 4 4.88 -1.00 -15.89
CA GLY A 4 3.64 -1.73 -15.70
C GLY A 4 2.92 -1.50 -14.36
N PHE A 5 3.52 -0.76 -13.42
CA PHE A 5 2.98 -0.47 -12.10
C PHE A 5 2.79 1.03 -11.88
N PHE A 6 1.72 1.36 -11.21
CA PHE A 6 1.44 2.70 -10.73
C PHE A 6 0.75 2.64 -9.37
N SER A 7 1.24 3.44 -8.42
CA SER A 7 0.56 3.77 -7.17
C SER A 7 1.11 5.08 -6.64
N PRO A 8 0.28 5.96 -6.04
CA PRO A 8 0.78 7.12 -5.32
C PRO A 8 1.62 6.70 -4.11
N GLU A 9 2.68 7.45 -3.83
CA GLU A 9 3.38 7.30 -2.56
C GLU A 9 2.44 7.66 -1.39
N SER A 10 2.53 6.88 -0.33
CA SER A 10 1.86 7.14 0.94
C SER A 10 2.77 7.91 1.89
N SER A 11 2.22 8.46 2.95
CA SER A 11 2.97 9.04 4.05
C SER A 11 3.79 7.96 4.79
N ASN A 12 4.78 8.40 5.57
CA ASN A 12 5.66 7.58 6.40
C ASN A 12 6.54 6.57 5.63
N ARG A 13 7.37 5.87 6.36
CA ARG A 13 8.34 4.92 5.84
C ARG A 13 7.87 3.50 6.09
N ILE A 14 8.48 2.52 5.43
CA ILE A 14 8.20 1.10 5.64
C ILE A 14 8.32 0.72 7.11
N LYS A 15 9.39 1.15 7.78
CA LYS A 15 9.63 0.88 9.20
C LYS A 15 8.52 1.36 10.14
N ASP A 16 7.78 2.41 9.74
CA ASP A 16 6.75 3.03 10.57
C ASP A 16 5.41 2.28 10.44
N TRP A 17 5.16 1.67 9.26
CA TRP A 17 3.86 1.08 8.93
C TRP A 17 3.92 -0.36 8.46
N THR A 18 5.00 -1.07 8.75
CA THR A 18 5.09 -2.50 8.46
C THR A 18 5.62 -3.26 9.66
N HIS A 19 4.81 -4.19 10.15
CA HIS A 19 5.16 -5.01 11.30
C HIS A 19 6.42 -5.85 11.03
N PRO A 20 7.34 -6.02 12.00
CA PRO A 20 8.57 -6.79 11.82
C PRO A 20 8.37 -8.22 11.31
N ASN A 21 7.32 -8.90 11.75
CA ASN A 21 7.01 -10.25 11.26
C ASN A 21 6.71 -10.28 9.75
N THR A 22 5.98 -9.28 9.23
CA THR A 22 5.71 -9.17 7.79
C THR A 22 6.99 -8.91 7.01
N ILE A 23 7.87 -8.04 7.54
CA ILE A 23 9.20 -7.76 6.96
C ILE A 23 10.02 -9.06 6.86
N SER A 24 10.08 -9.81 7.95
CA SER A 24 10.79 -11.09 8.03
C SER A 24 10.20 -12.16 7.10
N LYS A 25 8.88 -12.30 7.08
CA LYS A 25 8.17 -13.26 6.21
C LYS A 25 8.44 -13.05 4.72
N LEU A 26 8.57 -11.80 4.29
CA LEU A 26 8.90 -11.46 2.91
C LEU A 26 10.41 -11.38 2.64
N ASN A 27 11.26 -11.69 3.61
CA ASN A 27 12.73 -11.55 3.52
C ASN A 27 13.14 -10.18 2.99
N PHE A 28 12.47 -9.12 3.47
CA PHE A 28 12.70 -7.77 2.98
C PHE A 28 14.00 -7.19 3.55
N PRO A 29 14.89 -6.60 2.71
CA PRO A 29 16.18 -6.08 3.16
C PRO A 29 16.02 -4.93 4.17
N VAL A 30 16.68 -5.02 5.33
CA VAL A 30 16.60 -4.03 6.40
C VAL A 30 17.09 -2.64 5.98
N ASP A 31 18.03 -2.56 5.05
CA ASP A 31 18.55 -1.30 4.51
C ASP A 31 17.50 -0.51 3.73
N ASN A 32 16.42 -1.16 3.32
CA ASN A 32 15.33 -0.57 2.57
C ASN A 32 14.16 -0.07 3.45
N LEU A 33 14.23 -0.23 4.76
CA LEU A 33 13.14 0.14 5.69
C LEU A 33 12.85 1.64 5.75
N THR A 34 13.78 2.48 5.30
CA THR A 34 13.61 3.94 5.19
C THR A 34 12.91 4.38 3.90
N LYS A 35 12.63 3.46 2.98
CA LYS A 35 11.88 3.76 1.75
C LYS A 35 10.43 4.11 2.04
N ARG A 36 9.79 4.77 1.07
CA ARG A 36 8.39 5.22 1.15
C ARG A 36 7.40 4.07 1.01
N ASN A 37 6.26 4.23 1.66
CA ASN A 37 5.09 3.38 1.44
C ASN A 37 4.35 3.78 0.17
N PHE A 38 3.61 2.82 -0.41
CA PHE A 38 2.68 3.02 -1.51
C PHE A 38 1.24 2.88 -1.04
N SER A 39 0.31 3.53 -1.72
CA SER A 39 -1.11 3.42 -1.43
C SER A 39 -1.69 2.16 -2.09
N SER A 40 -2.39 1.32 -1.33
CA SER A 40 -3.16 0.21 -1.92
C SER A 40 -4.55 0.62 -2.41
N GLY A 41 -5.00 1.84 -2.05
CA GLY A 41 -6.33 2.33 -2.44
C GLY A 41 -6.42 2.80 -3.90
N LEU A 42 -5.28 3.01 -4.59
CA LEU A 42 -5.24 3.35 -6.01
C LEU A 42 -4.02 2.69 -6.65
N VAL A 43 -4.25 1.66 -7.41
CA VAL A 43 -3.21 0.86 -8.06
C VAL A 43 -3.54 0.68 -9.54
N GLY A 44 -2.58 1.04 -10.40
CA GLY A 44 -2.63 0.78 -11.84
C GLY A 44 -1.67 -0.36 -12.19
N LEU A 45 -2.15 -1.36 -12.94
CA LEU A 45 -1.42 -2.57 -13.27
C LEU A 45 -1.52 -2.85 -14.78
N ALA A 46 -0.38 -3.09 -15.44
CA ALA A 46 -0.34 -3.56 -16.82
C ALA A 46 -0.57 -5.08 -16.84
N ALA A 47 -1.78 -5.51 -17.22
CA ALA A 47 -2.23 -6.90 -17.12
C ALA A 47 -1.36 -7.89 -17.93
N ASP A 48 -0.71 -7.43 -18.99
CA ASP A 48 0.10 -8.29 -19.86
C ASP A 48 1.56 -8.44 -19.41
N ASP A 49 2.01 -7.59 -18.48
CA ASP A 49 3.38 -7.60 -17.98
C ASP A 49 3.62 -8.80 -17.05
N LYS A 50 4.65 -9.58 -17.34
CA LYS A 50 5.01 -10.78 -16.54
C LYS A 50 5.44 -10.44 -15.10
N LYS A 51 6.10 -9.30 -14.88
CA LYS A 51 6.46 -8.84 -13.53
C LYS A 51 5.21 -8.49 -12.74
N ILE A 52 4.26 -7.80 -13.37
CA ILE A 52 3.00 -7.42 -12.74
C ILE A 52 2.18 -8.65 -12.38
N LYS A 53 2.11 -9.64 -13.26
CA LYS A 53 1.45 -10.92 -12.94
C LYS A 53 2.08 -11.61 -11.72
N ARG A 54 3.42 -11.59 -11.59
CA ARG A 54 4.10 -12.14 -10.41
C ARG A 54 3.79 -11.31 -9.15
N LEU A 55 3.85 -9.97 -9.26
CA LEU A 55 3.51 -9.06 -8.17
C LEU A 55 2.11 -9.34 -7.63
N VAL A 56 1.10 -9.38 -8.50
CA VAL A 56 -0.30 -9.63 -8.12
C VAL A 56 -0.46 -11.00 -7.47
N LYS A 57 0.16 -12.04 -8.05
CA LYS A 57 0.11 -13.39 -7.49
C LYS A 57 0.77 -13.47 -6.10
N ALA A 58 1.90 -12.80 -5.92
CA ALA A 58 2.57 -12.74 -4.63
C ALA A 58 1.76 -11.93 -3.61
N TRP A 59 1.22 -10.78 -4.02
CA TRP A 59 0.35 -9.95 -3.17
C TRP A 59 -0.87 -10.72 -2.68
N TYR A 60 -1.57 -11.40 -3.59
CA TYR A 60 -2.68 -12.28 -3.25
C TYR A 60 -2.27 -13.38 -2.26
N LYS A 61 -1.19 -14.14 -2.57
CA LYS A 61 -0.70 -15.23 -1.71
C LYS A 61 -0.40 -14.74 -0.29
N HIS A 62 0.35 -13.65 -0.14
CA HIS A 62 0.73 -13.12 1.18
C HIS A 62 -0.45 -12.48 1.92
N SER A 63 -1.45 -11.97 1.20
CA SER A 63 -2.67 -11.43 1.80
C SER A 63 -3.60 -12.51 2.37
N LEU A 64 -3.45 -13.77 1.94
CA LEU A 64 -4.18 -14.90 2.53
C LEU A 64 -3.49 -15.47 3.78
N ASP A 65 -2.22 -15.15 4.01
CA ASP A 65 -1.50 -15.59 5.21
C ASP A 65 -1.73 -14.60 6.35
N ARG A 66 -2.48 -15.04 7.37
CA ARG A 66 -2.81 -14.22 8.54
C ARG A 66 -1.57 -13.66 9.23
N GLU A 67 -0.51 -14.46 9.36
CA GLU A 67 0.75 -14.07 10.01
C GLU A 67 1.51 -12.99 9.21
N THR A 68 1.17 -12.82 7.94
CA THR A 68 1.75 -11.78 7.09
C THR A 68 0.86 -10.53 7.03
N ILE A 69 -0.47 -10.71 6.85
CA ILE A 69 -1.39 -9.56 6.68
C ILE A 69 -1.80 -8.93 7.99
N ALA A 70 -1.90 -9.71 9.05
CA ALA A 70 -2.33 -9.25 10.37
C ALA A 70 -1.58 -10.02 11.48
N PRO A 71 -0.25 -9.89 11.55
CA PRO A 71 0.56 -10.59 12.54
C PRO A 71 0.13 -10.20 13.96
N ASN A 72 0.37 -11.09 14.90
CA ASN A 72 0.02 -10.86 16.30
C ASN A 72 0.72 -9.57 16.81
N GLY A 73 -0.02 -8.69 17.48
CA GLY A 73 0.47 -7.39 17.92
C GLY A 73 0.44 -6.29 16.84
N SER A 74 -0.05 -6.58 15.63
CA SER A 74 -0.26 -5.55 14.61
C SER A 74 -1.50 -4.70 14.91
N SER A 75 -1.37 -3.42 14.60
CA SER A 75 -2.46 -2.43 14.69
C SER A 75 -2.33 -1.41 13.55
N ARG A 76 -3.29 -0.52 13.39
CA ARG A 76 -3.21 0.57 12.40
C ARG A 76 -2.05 1.55 12.65
N GLU A 77 -1.47 1.54 13.83
CA GLU A 77 -0.35 2.41 14.21
C GLU A 77 1.00 1.88 13.71
N ASN A 78 1.12 0.55 13.56
CA ASN A 78 2.38 -0.11 13.23
C ASN A 78 2.32 -1.01 11.98
N HIS A 79 1.12 -1.18 11.39
CA HIS A 79 0.94 -2.05 10.22
C HIS A 79 -0.26 -1.63 9.38
N ARG A 80 -0.12 -1.65 8.07
CA ARG A 80 -1.15 -1.24 7.11
C ARG A 80 -1.63 -2.41 6.24
N GLN A 81 -1.60 -3.63 6.78
CA GLN A 81 -2.17 -4.82 6.18
C GLN A 81 -1.72 -5.05 4.71
N ASP A 82 -2.66 -5.11 3.77
CA ASP A 82 -2.42 -5.29 2.34
C ASP A 82 -1.52 -4.21 1.73
N GLN A 83 -1.62 -2.97 2.20
CA GLN A 83 -0.75 -1.87 1.78
C GLN A 83 0.71 -2.12 2.16
N SER A 84 0.96 -2.66 3.37
CA SER A 84 2.32 -3.01 3.80
C SER A 84 2.91 -4.09 2.92
N ILE A 85 2.14 -5.16 2.62
CA ILE A 85 2.56 -6.24 1.74
C ILE A 85 2.86 -5.72 0.33
N LEU A 86 1.92 -4.95 -0.25
CA LEU A 86 2.11 -4.37 -1.58
C LEU A 86 3.39 -3.53 -1.64
N THR A 87 3.61 -2.67 -0.63
CA THR A 87 4.79 -1.81 -0.55
C THR A 87 6.09 -2.62 -0.60
N LEU A 88 6.21 -3.66 0.23
CA LEU A 88 7.39 -4.52 0.25
C LEU A 88 7.62 -5.18 -1.12
N LEU A 89 6.58 -5.75 -1.71
CA LEU A 89 6.66 -6.44 -3.00
C LEU A 89 7.04 -5.51 -4.15
N VAL A 90 6.51 -4.28 -4.18
CA VAL A 90 6.87 -3.26 -5.17
C VAL A 90 8.36 -2.93 -5.12
N HIS A 91 8.92 -2.79 -3.92
CA HIS A 91 10.36 -2.55 -3.76
C HIS A 91 11.21 -3.78 -4.12
N LEU A 92 10.77 -4.98 -3.75
CA LEU A 92 11.47 -6.23 -4.11
C LEU A 92 11.53 -6.45 -5.62
N GLU A 93 10.44 -6.13 -6.34
CA GLU A 93 10.38 -6.23 -7.81
C GLU A 93 11.01 -5.02 -8.54
N SER A 94 11.57 -4.04 -7.80
CA SER A 94 12.15 -2.80 -8.34
C SER A 94 11.18 -2.02 -9.25
N LEU A 95 9.91 -1.95 -8.83
CA LEU A 95 8.84 -1.23 -9.51
C LEU A 95 8.65 0.20 -8.98
N ASP A 96 9.37 0.56 -7.93
CA ASP A 96 9.28 1.84 -7.19
C ASP A 96 9.73 3.07 -7.99
N LYS A 97 10.41 2.88 -9.12
CA LYS A 97 10.98 3.98 -9.94
C LYS A 97 9.96 4.80 -10.74
N THR A 98 8.70 4.37 -10.76
CA THR A 98 7.65 4.98 -11.60
C THR A 98 6.51 5.62 -10.82
N THR A 99 6.67 5.77 -9.54
CA THR A 99 5.63 6.30 -8.67
C THR A 99 5.57 7.83 -8.75
N LEU A 100 4.37 8.34 -8.93
CA LEU A 100 4.13 9.78 -8.86
C LEU A 100 3.95 10.20 -7.40
N ARG A 101 4.70 11.22 -6.99
CA ARG A 101 4.65 11.78 -5.62
C ARG A 101 3.40 12.60 -5.32
N THR A 102 2.46 12.71 -6.24
CA THR A 102 1.35 13.65 -6.09
C THR A 102 0.19 13.03 -5.32
N HIS A 103 -0.23 13.70 -4.26
CA HIS A 103 -1.44 13.40 -3.50
C HIS A 103 -2.73 13.69 -4.28
N LYS A 104 -2.62 14.42 -5.39
CA LYS A 104 -3.73 14.79 -6.26
C LYS A 104 -3.45 14.27 -7.66
N MET A 105 -4.10 13.19 -8.04
CA MET A 105 -4.08 12.69 -9.41
C MET A 105 -5.48 12.60 -9.95
N PHE A 106 -5.70 13.22 -11.11
CA PHE A 106 -6.99 13.20 -11.82
C PHE A 106 -8.19 13.62 -10.97
N GLY A 107 -8.01 14.55 -10.03
CA GLY A 107 -9.09 14.97 -9.11
C GLY A 107 -9.41 13.96 -8.00
N LEU A 108 -8.68 12.86 -7.92
CA LEU A 108 -8.85 11.89 -6.84
C LEU A 108 -8.18 12.39 -5.57
N LEU A 109 -8.94 12.46 -4.49
CA LEU A 109 -8.42 12.74 -3.16
C LEU A 109 -7.97 11.41 -2.55
N LYS A 110 -6.69 11.32 -2.22
CA LYS A 110 -6.20 10.23 -1.39
C LYS A 110 -6.81 10.39 0.00
N HIS A 111 -7.57 9.39 0.44
CA HIS A 111 -8.03 9.33 1.81
C HIS A 111 -6.80 9.23 2.73
N GLN A 112 -6.59 10.26 3.54
CA GLN A 112 -5.61 10.20 4.62
C GLN A 112 -6.38 9.95 5.91
N ASP A 113 -5.89 9.06 6.76
CA ASP A 113 -6.33 8.97 8.14
C ASP A 113 -5.84 10.25 8.87
N ASN A 114 -6.52 11.35 8.63
CA ASN A 114 -6.36 12.54 9.43
C ASN A 114 -7.33 12.44 10.61
N GLU A 115 -6.89 12.90 11.75
CA GLU A 115 -7.69 13.05 12.97
C GLU A 115 -8.98 13.88 12.78
N ASN A 116 -9.15 14.51 11.60
CA ASN A 116 -10.30 15.27 11.17
C ASN A 116 -11.45 14.46 10.53
N ILE A 117 -11.49 13.14 10.69
CA ILE A 117 -12.64 12.31 10.27
C ILE A 117 -13.94 12.75 10.97
N ASN A 118 -13.86 13.43 12.10
CA ASN A 118 -15.04 13.96 12.79
C ASN A 118 -15.83 14.98 11.95
N HIS A 119 -15.25 15.63 10.95
CA HIS A 119 -15.95 16.51 10.03
C HIS A 119 -16.71 15.79 8.91
N LEU A 120 -16.32 14.58 8.55
CA LEU A 120 -17.02 13.80 7.51
C LEU A 120 -18.24 13.04 8.07
N SER A 121 -18.21 12.69 9.37
CA SER A 121 -19.33 12.04 10.03
C SER A 121 -20.51 12.98 10.32
N SER A 122 -20.30 14.30 10.27
CA SER A 122 -21.36 15.30 10.46
C SER A 122 -22.16 15.60 9.19
N ASN A 123 -21.68 15.24 7.99
CA ASN A 123 -22.42 15.37 6.75
C ASN A 123 -23.28 14.13 6.45
N LYS A 124 -24.34 13.94 7.25
CA LYS A 124 -25.35 12.87 7.10
C LYS A 124 -26.20 12.94 5.81
N ASN A 125 -25.84 13.75 4.82
CA ASN A 125 -26.68 14.01 3.64
C ASN A 125 -26.05 13.60 2.29
N ILE A 126 -25.05 12.73 2.26
CA ILE A 126 -24.64 12.13 0.98
C ILE A 126 -25.58 10.96 0.68
N LYS A 127 -26.66 11.24 -0.04
CA LYS A 127 -27.49 10.19 -0.65
C LYS A 127 -26.74 9.66 -1.87
N PHE A 128 -26.25 8.43 -1.79
CA PHE A 128 -25.86 7.68 -2.98
C PHE A 128 -27.16 7.24 -3.68
N ASN A 129 -27.47 7.82 -4.82
CA ASN A 129 -28.48 7.28 -5.73
C ASN A 129 -27.77 6.19 -6.55
N TYR A 130 -28.14 4.94 -6.30
CA TYR A 130 -27.78 3.80 -7.14
C TYR A 130 -28.68 3.78 -8.37
#